data_7f9b53fe5351c97ea6a83fcd8cbb14ed
#
_entry.id   7f9b53fe5351c97ea6a83fcd8cbb14ed
#
_cell.length_a   1.000
_cell.length_b   1.000
_cell.length_c   1.000
_cell.angle_alpha   90.00
_cell.angle_beta   90.00
_cell.angle_gamma   90.00
#
_symmetry.space_group_name_H-M   'P 1'
#
loop_
_entity.id
_entity.type
_entity.pdbx_description
1 polymer ?
#
loop_
_entity_poly.entity_id
_entity_poly.type
_entity_poly.pdbx_seq_one_letter_code
_entity_poly.pdbx_strand_id
1 'polypeptide(L)'
;MKAPLFLVLMSSLLPSFASGSDEAYPRTAPGVCEVKALPAARLMLADSPDGYFSSNNQMFGKLFRYIRTNELPMTAPVEARIQPGVMVFYMDPASSVRTDLQPNNEVKFQNVPERLVASVGIRGSYSEENYAEGLATLKGWLLTQEEYEASGEPYAVYWNSPFVPFFFKQSEVHIPIRKK
;
A
#
# COMPACT_ATOMS: atom_id res chain seq x y z
N MET A 1 -50.84 -10.48 35.45
CA MET A 1 -49.37 -10.53 35.55
C MET A 1 -48.83 -10.95 34.20
N LYS A 2 -48.20 -9.99 33.45
CA LYS A 2 -47.63 -10.23 32.12
C LYS A 2 -46.11 -10.28 32.28
N ALA A 3 -45.49 -11.40 31.94
CA ALA A 3 -44.04 -11.56 31.94
C ALA A 3 -43.40 -10.91 30.71
N PRO A 4 -42.27 -10.22 30.83
CA PRO A 4 -41.58 -9.65 29.65
C PRO A 4 -40.77 -10.74 28.96
N LEU A 5 -40.95 -10.80 27.65
CA LEU A 5 -40.17 -11.63 26.71
C LEU A 5 -38.82 -11.00 26.49
N PHE A 6 -37.73 -11.58 27.04
CA PHE A 6 -36.35 -11.19 26.74
C PHE A 6 -35.94 -11.72 25.38
N LEU A 7 -35.82 -10.83 24.40
CA LEU A 7 -35.24 -11.13 23.09
C LEU A 7 -33.71 -11.12 23.21
N VAL A 8 -33.08 -12.27 23.28
CA VAL A 8 -31.62 -12.42 23.21
C VAL A 8 -31.19 -12.25 21.76
N LEU A 9 -30.57 -11.11 21.46
CA LEU A 9 -29.93 -10.87 20.17
C LEU A 9 -28.63 -11.66 20.13
N MET A 10 -28.66 -12.81 19.47
CA MET A 10 -27.47 -13.62 19.19
C MET A 10 -26.67 -12.96 18.05
N SER A 11 -25.65 -12.17 18.40
CA SER A 11 -24.69 -11.61 17.47
C SER A 11 -23.85 -12.76 16.89
N SER A 12 -24.14 -13.17 15.66
CA SER A 12 -23.34 -14.14 14.91
C SER A 12 -22.02 -13.50 14.48
N LEU A 13 -20.94 -13.80 15.21
CA LEU A 13 -19.58 -13.61 14.72
C LEU A 13 -19.35 -14.56 13.54
N LEU A 14 -19.49 -14.03 12.33
CA LEU A 14 -19.01 -14.72 11.14
C LEU A 14 -17.47 -14.68 11.15
N PRO A 15 -16.78 -15.83 11.05
CA PRO A 15 -15.34 -15.82 10.86
C PRO A 15 -15.02 -15.19 9.51
N SER A 16 -14.31 -14.07 9.53
CA SER A 16 -13.75 -13.46 8.33
C SER A 16 -12.66 -14.39 7.81
N PHE A 17 -12.94 -15.14 6.77
CA PHE A 17 -11.90 -15.86 6.02
C PHE A 17 -11.07 -14.83 5.25
N ALA A 18 -10.11 -14.20 5.92
CA ALA A 18 -9.06 -13.45 5.28
C ALA A 18 -8.05 -14.44 4.69
N SER A 19 -8.32 -14.94 3.49
CA SER A 19 -7.30 -15.52 2.62
C SER A 19 -6.65 -14.36 1.86
N GLY A 20 -5.67 -13.72 2.47
CA GLY A 20 -4.96 -12.60 1.86
C GLY A 20 -3.61 -12.43 2.52
N SER A 21 -2.61 -11.99 1.74
CA SER A 21 -1.39 -11.40 2.27
C SER A 21 -1.72 -10.43 3.41
N ASP A 22 -0.92 -10.43 4.48
CA ASP A 22 -1.09 -9.48 5.58
C ASP A 22 -1.04 -8.04 5.03
N GLU A 23 -2.06 -7.24 5.34
CA GLU A 23 -2.13 -5.85 4.92
C GLU A 23 -1.37 -4.98 5.91
N ALA A 24 -0.42 -4.17 5.41
CA ALA A 24 0.40 -3.30 6.26
C ALA A 24 -0.40 -2.15 6.89
N TYR A 25 -1.50 -1.74 6.26
CA TYR A 25 -2.43 -0.70 6.72
C TYR A 25 -3.78 -0.77 5.98
N PRO A 26 -4.86 -0.13 6.46
CA PRO A 26 -6.17 -0.14 5.79
C PRO A 26 -6.14 0.53 4.42
N ARG A 27 -6.99 0.07 3.51
CA ARG A 27 -7.17 0.64 2.17
C ARG A 27 -8.04 1.88 2.18
N THR A 28 -7.74 2.83 1.29
CA THR A 28 -8.65 3.91 0.94
C THR A 28 -9.72 3.38 -0.04
N ALA A 29 -10.99 3.65 0.23
CA ALA A 29 -12.08 3.22 -0.64
C ALA A 29 -11.98 3.91 -2.02
N PRO A 30 -12.31 3.20 -3.13
CA PRO A 30 -12.30 3.80 -4.46
C PRO A 30 -13.14 5.07 -4.54
N GLY A 31 -12.58 6.14 -5.12
CA GLY A 31 -13.21 7.46 -5.25
C GLY A 31 -13.16 8.33 -3.99
N VAL A 32 -12.62 7.84 -2.89
CA VAL A 32 -12.46 8.61 -1.65
C VAL A 32 -11.07 9.22 -1.58
N CYS A 33 -10.99 10.50 -1.17
CA CYS A 33 -9.76 11.16 -0.75
C CYS A 33 -9.75 11.28 0.77
N GLU A 34 -8.61 10.96 1.41
CA GLU A 34 -8.46 11.05 2.87
C GLU A 34 -7.02 11.34 3.28
N VAL A 35 -6.83 11.81 4.52
CA VAL A 35 -5.53 11.81 5.21
C VAL A 35 -5.44 10.54 6.02
N LYS A 36 -4.35 9.80 5.89
CA LYS A 36 -4.08 8.62 6.70
C LYS A 36 -2.69 8.63 7.32
N ALA A 37 -2.57 8.05 8.50
CA ALA A 37 -1.30 7.75 9.13
C ALA A 37 -0.86 6.34 8.70
N LEU A 38 0.31 6.24 8.11
CA LEU A 38 0.96 4.97 7.80
C LEU A 38 1.89 4.60 8.95
N PRO A 39 1.88 3.34 9.41
CA PRO A 39 2.73 2.90 10.52
C PRO A 39 4.20 2.97 10.16
N ALA A 40 5.05 2.98 11.17
CA ALA A 40 6.47 2.71 11.01
C ALA A 40 6.66 1.31 10.41
N ALA A 41 7.61 1.17 9.49
CA ALA A 41 7.82 -0.08 8.77
C ALA A 41 9.27 -0.29 8.37
N ARG A 42 9.65 -1.55 8.18
CA ARG A 42 10.88 -1.95 7.48
C ARG A 42 10.50 -2.37 6.06
N LEU A 43 11.12 -1.74 5.08
CA LEU A 43 10.81 -1.87 3.67
C LEU A 43 11.93 -2.56 2.92
N MET A 44 11.57 -3.32 1.89
CA MET A 44 12.47 -3.87 0.88
C MET A 44 12.26 -3.12 -0.43
N LEU A 45 13.33 -2.64 -1.03
CA LEU A 45 13.29 -1.81 -2.23
C LEU A 45 14.11 -2.43 -3.36
N ALA A 46 13.55 -2.43 -4.56
CA ALA A 46 14.30 -2.67 -5.80
C ALA A 46 14.12 -1.47 -6.72
N ASP A 47 15.23 -0.96 -7.24
CA ASP A 47 15.25 0.22 -8.10
C ASP A 47 15.58 -0.11 -9.56
N SER A 48 15.16 0.79 -10.44
CA SER A 48 15.53 0.82 -11.85
C SER A 48 15.75 2.26 -12.29
N PRO A 49 16.76 2.55 -13.11
CA PRO A 49 16.94 3.88 -13.70
C PRO A 49 15.79 4.26 -14.62
N ASP A 50 15.14 3.27 -15.23
CA ASP A 50 13.94 3.45 -16.04
C ASP A 50 12.73 3.71 -15.14
N GLY A 51 11.69 4.34 -15.69
CA GLY A 51 10.44 4.57 -14.97
C GLY A 51 9.76 3.27 -14.54
N TYR A 52 8.92 3.35 -13.51
CA TYR A 52 8.23 2.19 -12.94
C TYR A 52 7.45 1.38 -13.99
N PHE A 53 6.68 2.03 -14.84
CA PHE A 53 5.82 1.34 -15.82
C PHE A 53 6.62 0.59 -16.90
N SER A 54 7.87 0.98 -17.15
CA SER A 54 8.76 0.32 -18.10
C SER A 54 9.49 -0.90 -17.51
N SER A 55 9.70 -0.93 -16.19
CA SER A 55 10.60 -1.90 -15.52
C SER A 55 9.97 -2.65 -14.34
N ASN A 56 8.67 -2.52 -14.13
CA ASN A 56 7.97 -3.10 -12.97
C ASN A 56 8.20 -4.61 -12.81
N ASN A 57 8.16 -5.38 -13.89
CA ASN A 57 8.37 -6.83 -13.85
C ASN A 57 9.79 -7.21 -13.38
N GLN A 58 10.81 -6.44 -13.76
CA GLN A 58 12.19 -6.69 -13.34
C GLN A 58 12.36 -6.41 -11.84
N MET A 59 11.81 -5.29 -11.35
CA MET A 59 11.85 -4.93 -9.93
C MET A 59 11.09 -5.94 -9.08
N PHE A 60 9.90 -6.36 -9.55
CA PHE A 60 9.13 -7.42 -8.89
C PHE A 60 9.92 -8.72 -8.81
N GLY A 61 10.57 -9.13 -9.90
CA GLY A 61 11.39 -10.35 -9.94
C GLY A 61 12.55 -10.34 -8.93
N LYS A 62 13.22 -9.19 -8.73
CA LYS A 62 14.27 -9.01 -7.71
C LYS A 62 13.72 -9.21 -6.30
N LEU A 63 12.66 -8.49 -5.94
CA LEU A 63 12.02 -8.58 -4.62
C LEU A 63 11.42 -9.96 -4.36
N PHE A 64 10.72 -10.52 -5.34
CA PHE A 64 10.09 -11.84 -5.21
C PHE A 64 11.12 -12.96 -5.01
N ARG A 65 12.25 -12.91 -5.71
CA ARG A 65 13.37 -13.84 -5.51
C ARG A 65 13.92 -13.70 -4.09
N TYR A 66 14.09 -12.47 -3.60
CA TYR A 66 14.59 -12.21 -2.27
C TYR A 66 13.68 -12.80 -1.19
N ILE A 67 12.35 -12.54 -1.24
CA ILE A 67 11.41 -13.07 -0.25
C ILE A 67 11.36 -14.60 -0.27
N ARG A 68 11.42 -15.21 -1.45
CA ARG A 68 11.43 -16.68 -1.56
C ARG A 68 12.71 -17.30 -1.00
N THR A 69 13.87 -16.73 -1.27
CA THR A 69 15.16 -17.24 -0.77
C THR A 69 15.27 -17.14 0.75
N ASN A 70 14.64 -16.13 1.35
CA ASN A 70 14.69 -15.88 2.79
C ASN A 70 13.43 -16.34 3.54
N GLU A 71 12.54 -17.07 2.86
CA GLU A 71 11.28 -17.61 3.42
C GLU A 71 10.43 -16.52 4.09
N LEU A 72 10.29 -15.37 3.41
CA LEU A 72 9.47 -14.26 3.88
C LEU A 72 8.07 -14.34 3.27
N PRO A 73 7.01 -13.96 4.02
CA PRO A 73 5.68 -13.87 3.48
C PRO A 73 5.57 -12.68 2.51
N MET A 74 4.69 -12.82 1.52
CA MET A 74 4.29 -11.70 0.66
C MET A 74 3.26 -10.85 1.38
N THR A 75 3.54 -9.56 1.55
CA THR A 75 2.64 -8.59 2.17
C THR A 75 1.97 -7.69 1.11
N ALA A 76 0.89 -7.05 1.49
CA ALA A 76 0.25 -5.99 0.72
C ALA A 76 0.22 -4.70 1.56
N PRO A 77 0.28 -3.54 0.94
CA PRO A 77 0.38 -3.29 -0.50
C PRO A 77 1.81 -3.34 -1.04
N VAL A 78 1.92 -3.20 -2.38
CA VAL A 78 3.17 -2.86 -3.07
C VAL A 78 3.16 -1.37 -3.36
N GLU A 79 4.18 -0.62 -2.90
CA GLU A 79 4.35 0.78 -3.31
C GLU A 79 5.20 0.87 -4.59
N ALA A 80 4.92 1.88 -5.39
CA ALA A 80 5.61 2.16 -6.64
C ALA A 80 5.94 3.66 -6.76
N ARG A 81 7.21 4.00 -6.64
CA ARG A 81 7.69 5.34 -7.04
C ARG A 81 7.89 5.33 -8.53
N ILE A 82 7.47 6.39 -9.20
CA ILE A 82 7.31 6.35 -10.67
C ILE A 82 8.61 6.71 -11.39
N GLN A 83 9.29 7.77 -10.97
CA GLN A 83 10.51 8.25 -11.62
C GLN A 83 11.51 8.82 -10.61
N PRO A 84 12.70 8.19 -10.46
CA PRO A 84 13.07 6.88 -11.03
C PRO A 84 12.17 5.76 -10.51
N GLY A 85 12.14 4.63 -11.22
CA GLY A 85 11.32 3.49 -10.82
C GLY A 85 11.85 2.84 -9.55
N VAL A 86 11.00 2.75 -8.50
CA VAL A 86 11.31 1.98 -7.30
C VAL A 86 10.09 1.18 -6.90
N MET A 87 10.25 -0.12 -6.76
CA MET A 87 9.21 -0.99 -6.18
C MET A 87 9.55 -1.28 -4.73
N VAL A 88 8.53 -1.24 -3.88
CA VAL A 88 8.69 -1.37 -2.42
C VAL A 88 7.74 -2.44 -1.89
N PHE A 89 8.30 -3.41 -1.16
CA PHE A 89 7.54 -4.38 -0.38
C PHE A 89 7.69 -4.06 1.11
N TYR A 90 6.61 -4.21 1.85
CA TYR A 90 6.61 -4.14 3.31
C TYR A 90 7.09 -5.47 3.89
N MET A 91 7.92 -5.44 4.93
CA MET A 91 8.16 -6.63 5.75
C MET A 91 7.00 -6.77 6.75
N ASP A 92 6.54 -8.00 6.95
CA ASP A 92 5.62 -8.32 8.03
C ASP A 92 6.27 -8.08 9.41
N PRO A 93 5.50 -7.96 10.50
CA PRO A 93 6.06 -7.67 11.82
C PRO A 93 7.12 -8.68 12.29
N ALA A 94 6.93 -9.97 12.03
CA ALA A 94 7.87 -11.00 12.44
C ALA A 94 9.19 -10.93 11.65
N SER A 95 9.13 -10.68 10.34
CA SER A 95 10.29 -10.52 9.48
C SER A 95 11.03 -9.19 9.72
N SER A 96 10.31 -8.14 10.12
CA SER A 96 10.90 -6.81 10.33
C SER A 96 11.92 -6.76 11.46
N VAL A 97 11.82 -7.65 12.45
CA VAL A 97 12.75 -7.74 13.60
C VAL A 97 13.87 -8.76 13.40
N ARG A 98 13.88 -9.51 12.30
CA ARG A 98 14.94 -10.49 12.00
C ARG A 98 16.28 -9.80 11.75
N THR A 99 17.31 -10.24 12.46
CA THR A 99 18.68 -9.71 12.38
C THR A 99 19.56 -10.44 11.36
N ASP A 100 19.15 -11.63 10.95
CA ASP A 100 19.81 -12.45 9.94
C ASP A 100 19.55 -11.99 8.51
N LEU A 101 18.52 -11.17 8.28
CA LEU A 101 18.24 -10.60 6.97
C LEU A 101 19.17 -9.46 6.62
N GLN A 102 19.85 -9.59 5.49
CA GLN A 102 20.76 -8.57 4.97
C GLN A 102 20.33 -8.11 3.57
N PRO A 103 20.48 -6.81 3.25
CA PRO A 103 20.31 -6.34 1.89
C PRO A 103 21.36 -6.98 0.97
N ASN A 104 21.12 -6.96 -0.34
CA ASN A 104 22.05 -7.42 -1.35
C ASN A 104 22.19 -6.39 -2.49
N ASN A 105 22.83 -6.77 -3.59
CA ASN A 105 23.05 -5.85 -4.72
C ASN A 105 21.74 -5.48 -5.46
N GLU A 106 20.67 -6.26 -5.31
CA GLU A 106 19.40 -6.08 -5.99
C GLU A 106 18.30 -5.51 -5.08
N VAL A 107 18.41 -5.76 -3.76
CA VAL A 107 17.38 -5.40 -2.77
C VAL A 107 18.00 -4.63 -1.62
N LYS A 108 17.53 -3.41 -1.43
CA LYS A 108 17.91 -2.51 -0.34
C LYS A 108 16.88 -2.57 0.78
N PHE A 109 17.27 -2.22 2.00
CA PHE A 109 16.37 -2.06 3.13
C PHE A 109 16.27 -0.60 3.55
N GLN A 110 15.07 -0.21 3.97
CA GLN A 110 14.82 1.12 4.52
C GLN A 110 13.87 1.01 5.72
N ASN A 111 14.25 1.58 6.86
CA ASN A 111 13.33 1.80 7.96
C ASN A 111 12.68 3.15 7.77
N VAL A 112 11.35 3.19 7.86
CA VAL A 112 10.58 4.43 7.78
C VAL A 112 9.79 4.62 9.06
N PRO A 113 9.74 5.85 9.61
CA PRO A 113 8.89 6.16 10.78
C PRO A 113 7.41 6.18 10.36
N GLU A 114 6.53 6.33 11.35
CA GLU A 114 5.16 6.72 11.10
C GLU A 114 5.11 8.01 10.30
N ARG A 115 4.22 8.07 9.30
CA ARG A 115 4.14 9.18 8.36
C ARG A 115 2.71 9.45 7.92
N LEU A 116 2.41 10.72 7.64
CA LEU A 116 1.13 11.13 7.10
C LEU A 116 1.19 11.16 5.56
N VAL A 117 0.10 10.71 4.95
CA VAL A 117 -0.12 10.82 3.51
C VAL A 117 -1.54 11.31 3.23
N ALA A 118 -1.70 12.09 2.17
CA ALA A 118 -2.96 12.20 1.46
C ALA A 118 -3.09 10.99 0.55
N SER A 119 -4.25 10.37 0.50
CA SER A 119 -4.53 9.17 -0.30
C SER A 119 -5.80 9.32 -1.10
N VAL A 120 -5.83 8.79 -2.32
CA VAL A 120 -7.05 8.58 -3.10
C VAL A 120 -7.12 7.12 -3.54
N GLY A 121 -8.27 6.48 -3.30
CA GLY A 121 -8.54 5.12 -3.76
C GLY A 121 -9.01 5.08 -5.22
N ILE A 122 -8.52 4.08 -5.96
CA ILE A 122 -8.79 3.88 -7.38
C ILE A 122 -9.23 2.43 -7.61
N ARG A 123 -10.21 2.23 -8.49
CA ARG A 123 -10.59 0.92 -9.00
C ARG A 123 -10.22 0.83 -10.48
N GLY A 124 -9.61 -0.26 -10.90
CA GLY A 124 -9.27 -0.49 -12.31
C GLY A 124 -7.86 -1.03 -12.51
N SER A 125 -7.36 -0.95 -13.74
CA SER A 125 -6.03 -1.43 -14.12
C SER A 125 -4.91 -0.63 -13.46
N TYR A 126 -3.77 -1.27 -13.27
CA TYR A 126 -2.54 -0.63 -12.80
C TYR A 126 -1.80 0.02 -13.99
N SER A 127 -2.39 1.09 -14.52
CA SER A 127 -1.84 1.82 -15.69
C SER A 127 -1.30 3.19 -15.27
N GLU A 128 -0.42 3.73 -16.11
CA GLU A 128 0.10 5.09 -15.97
C GLU A 128 -1.03 6.12 -16.04
N GLU A 129 -2.02 5.89 -16.91
CA GLU A 129 -3.20 6.74 -17.06
C GLU A 129 -4.02 6.84 -15.77
N ASN A 130 -4.40 5.70 -15.18
CA ASN A 130 -5.16 5.67 -13.92
C ASN A 130 -4.36 6.30 -12.77
N TYR A 131 -3.03 6.13 -12.76
CA TYR A 131 -2.18 6.82 -11.80
C TYR A 131 -2.21 8.34 -11.99
N ALA A 132 -2.08 8.81 -13.23
CA ALA A 132 -2.08 10.25 -13.53
C ALA A 132 -3.43 10.92 -13.18
N GLU A 133 -4.55 10.26 -13.50
CA GLU A 133 -5.90 10.73 -13.15
C GLU A 133 -6.10 10.78 -11.63
N GLY A 134 -5.70 9.74 -10.93
CA GLY A 134 -5.75 9.69 -9.46
C GLY A 134 -4.89 10.78 -8.83
N LEU A 135 -3.67 10.98 -9.35
CA LEU A 135 -2.78 12.04 -8.88
C LEU A 135 -3.36 13.43 -9.10
N ALA A 136 -3.97 13.69 -10.24
CA ALA A 136 -4.63 14.97 -10.53
C ALA A 136 -5.80 15.22 -9.55
N THR A 137 -6.62 14.20 -9.32
CA THR A 137 -7.73 14.24 -8.35
C THR A 137 -7.21 14.54 -6.94
N LEU A 138 -6.18 13.81 -6.48
CA LEU A 138 -5.63 13.99 -5.14
C LEU A 138 -4.97 15.34 -4.94
N LYS A 139 -4.25 15.85 -5.95
CA LYS A 139 -3.67 17.21 -5.92
C LYS A 139 -4.76 18.26 -5.80
N GLY A 140 -5.84 18.15 -6.59
CA GLY A 140 -6.99 19.07 -6.51
C GLY A 140 -7.63 19.04 -5.12
N TRP A 141 -7.85 17.86 -4.55
CA TRP A 141 -8.39 17.70 -3.22
C TRP A 141 -7.46 18.28 -2.14
N LEU A 142 -6.15 18.03 -2.22
CA LEU A 142 -5.18 18.51 -1.23
C LEU A 142 -5.11 20.04 -1.19
N LEU A 143 -5.34 20.73 -2.31
CA LEU A 143 -5.41 22.20 -2.33
C LEU A 143 -6.58 22.76 -1.51
N THR A 144 -7.63 21.96 -1.27
CA THR A 144 -8.77 22.37 -0.43
C THR A 144 -8.51 22.13 1.08
N GLN A 145 -7.38 21.49 1.43
CA GLN A 145 -7.04 21.18 2.81
C GLN A 145 -6.22 22.31 3.45
N GLU A 146 -6.79 22.98 4.42
CA GLU A 146 -6.12 24.13 5.08
C GLU A 146 -4.97 23.71 6.00
N GLU A 147 -5.08 22.51 6.60
CA GLU A 147 -4.15 22.03 7.64
C GLU A 147 -2.89 21.35 7.07
N TYR A 148 -2.90 20.93 5.80
CA TYR A 148 -1.87 20.05 5.24
C TYR A 148 -1.26 20.62 3.97
N GLU A 149 0.02 20.32 3.76
CA GLU A 149 0.73 20.59 2.51
C GLU A 149 1.54 19.36 2.08
N ALA A 150 1.81 19.24 0.78
CA ALA A 150 2.69 18.19 0.25
C ALA A 150 4.10 18.34 0.81
N SER A 151 4.72 17.22 1.22
CA SER A 151 6.07 17.18 1.78
C SER A 151 7.01 16.20 1.07
N GLY A 152 6.55 15.54 0.01
CA GLY A 152 7.34 14.60 -0.77
C GLY A 152 6.71 14.24 -2.10
N GLU A 153 7.41 13.42 -2.88
CA GLU A 153 6.97 12.98 -4.19
C GLU A 153 5.82 11.97 -4.09
N PRO A 154 4.82 12.08 -4.99
CA PRO A 154 3.71 11.14 -5.04
C PRO A 154 4.17 9.74 -5.50
N TYR A 155 3.43 8.73 -5.07
CA TYR A 155 3.67 7.35 -5.46
C TYR A 155 2.37 6.56 -5.58
N ALA A 156 2.40 5.46 -6.34
CA ALA A 156 1.27 4.54 -6.45
C ALA A 156 1.35 3.44 -5.38
N VAL A 157 0.20 2.87 -5.06
CA VAL A 157 0.02 1.77 -4.11
C VAL A 157 -0.88 0.72 -4.73
N TYR A 158 -0.44 -0.53 -4.79
CA TYR A 158 -1.14 -1.63 -5.45
C TYR A 158 -1.49 -2.74 -4.46
N TRP A 159 -2.78 -3.03 -4.34
CA TRP A 159 -3.31 -3.94 -3.32
C TRP A 159 -3.48 -5.38 -3.77
N ASN A 160 -3.66 -5.60 -5.06
CA ASN A 160 -4.03 -6.90 -5.58
C ASN A 160 -2.92 -7.54 -6.40
N SER A 161 -2.90 -8.88 -6.37
CA SER A 161 -2.05 -9.67 -7.25
C SER A 161 -2.31 -9.34 -8.74
N PRO A 162 -1.30 -9.45 -9.60
CA PRO A 162 -1.45 -9.31 -11.06
C PRO A 162 -2.56 -10.18 -11.67
N PHE A 163 -2.86 -11.33 -11.06
CA PHE A 163 -3.85 -12.30 -11.54
C PHE A 163 -5.30 -11.90 -11.25
N VAL A 164 -5.55 -10.92 -10.40
CA VAL A 164 -6.90 -10.39 -10.15
C VAL A 164 -7.38 -9.66 -11.41
N PRO A 165 -8.62 -9.93 -11.91
CA PRO A 165 -9.18 -9.20 -13.04
C PRO A 165 -9.16 -7.68 -12.81
N PHE A 166 -8.88 -6.91 -13.86
CA PHE A 166 -8.62 -5.46 -13.75
C PHE A 166 -9.76 -4.69 -13.06
N PHE A 167 -11.03 -5.07 -13.29
CA PHE A 167 -12.20 -4.41 -12.72
C PHE A 167 -12.40 -4.66 -11.21
N PHE A 168 -11.69 -5.63 -10.64
CA PHE A 168 -11.63 -5.86 -9.19
C PHE A 168 -10.35 -5.30 -8.55
N LYS A 169 -9.36 -4.92 -9.36
CA LYS A 169 -8.14 -4.34 -8.81
C LYS A 169 -8.42 -3.02 -8.10
N GLN A 170 -7.70 -2.83 -6.99
CA GLN A 170 -7.69 -1.61 -6.21
C GLN A 170 -6.26 -1.09 -6.11
N SER A 171 -6.13 0.19 -6.31
CA SER A 171 -4.88 0.92 -6.11
C SER A 171 -5.16 2.22 -5.37
N GLU A 172 -4.10 2.88 -4.95
CA GLU A 172 -4.17 4.21 -4.39
C GLU A 172 -3.06 5.07 -5.01
N VAL A 173 -3.25 6.38 -4.97
CA VAL A 173 -2.15 7.33 -5.11
C VAL A 173 -1.96 8.00 -3.77
N HIS A 174 -0.72 8.06 -3.31
CA HIS A 174 -0.34 8.75 -2.08
C HIS A 174 0.52 9.97 -2.39
N ILE A 175 0.33 11.04 -1.64
CA ILE A 175 1.22 12.19 -1.56
C ILE A 175 1.66 12.31 -0.10
N PRO A 176 2.97 12.19 0.23
CA PRO A 176 3.44 12.50 1.58
C PRO A 176 3.07 13.93 1.95
N ILE A 177 2.55 14.11 3.17
CA ILE A 177 2.09 15.41 3.67
C ILE A 177 2.66 15.71 5.05
N ARG A 178 2.65 17.00 5.39
CA ARG A 178 2.90 17.49 6.76
C ARG A 178 1.87 18.54 7.13
N LYS A 179 1.72 18.82 8.40
CA LYS A 179 0.95 19.97 8.87
C LYS A 179 1.68 21.27 8.49
N LYS A 180 0.91 22.26 8.10
CA LYS A 180 1.40 23.63 7.83
C LYS A 180 1.83 24.33 9.11
#